data_4b8503ebbc07b31fa40b4e6fb5400f93
#
_entry.id   4b8503ebbc07b31fa40b4e6fb5400f93
#
_cell.length_a   1.000
_cell.length_b   1.000
_cell.length_c   1.000
_cell.angle_alpha   90.00
_cell.angle_beta   90.00
_cell.angle_gamma   90.00
#
_symmetry.space_group_name_H-M   'P 1'
#
loop_
_entity.id
_entity.type
_entity.pdbx_description
1 polymer ?
#
loop_
_entity_poly.entity_id
_entity_poly.type
_entity_poly.pdbx_seq_one_letter_code
_entity_poly.pdbx_strand_id
1 'polypeptide(L)'
;NKYKAKNSLKSPRFAGVKTFMRMEHVVTTDDIDFAVVGIPYDTCASFRVGTRLGPAAIRDASALAAKPFNGPLNVGIFDWCSGVDYGDLGSVPGYIEESFELITEGMLPFFEKGIVPVAMGGDHSVTLPELRACAKVNGPVALIHFDAHYDTIHEYFGKPYNHGTPFYHAAKEGLVLSKAQGAQWGLQHLQGQCRPLLMRAASC
;
A
#
# COMPACT_ATOMS: atom_id res chain seq x y z
N ASN A 1 -15.71 -19.39 -2.64
CA ASN A 1 -14.64 -18.50 -3.11
C ASN A 1 -13.61 -19.26 -3.93
N LYS A 2 -13.15 -18.70 -5.03
CA LYS A 2 -12.31 -19.39 -6.02
C LYS A 2 -10.86 -19.54 -5.52
N TYR A 3 -10.28 -18.48 -5.00
CA TYR A 3 -8.89 -18.43 -4.57
C TYR A 3 -8.77 -18.36 -3.05
N LYS A 4 -7.82 -19.11 -2.49
CA LYS A 4 -7.57 -19.19 -1.05
C LYS A 4 -6.13 -19.59 -0.74
N ALA A 5 -5.71 -19.47 0.52
CA ALA A 5 -4.39 -19.90 0.97
C ALA A 5 -4.25 -21.43 1.01
N LYS A 6 -3.04 -21.92 0.75
CA LYS A 6 -2.70 -23.36 0.85
C LYS A 6 -2.84 -23.85 2.29
N ASN A 7 -3.44 -25.01 2.44
CA ASN A 7 -3.61 -25.66 3.75
C ASN A 7 -2.25 -26.13 4.28
N SER A 8 -1.80 -25.56 5.40
CA SER A 8 -0.53 -25.88 6.05
C SER A 8 -0.47 -27.28 6.68
N LEU A 9 -1.61 -27.94 6.86
CA LEU A 9 -1.65 -29.33 7.33
C LEU A 9 -1.43 -30.34 6.19
N LYS A 10 -1.61 -29.90 4.94
CA LYS A 10 -1.43 -30.75 3.72
C LYS A 10 -0.12 -30.46 2.99
N SER A 11 0.50 -29.32 3.23
CA SER A 11 1.74 -28.91 2.58
C SER A 11 2.63 -28.14 3.56
N PRO A 12 3.90 -28.52 3.74
CA PRO A 12 4.80 -27.84 4.68
C PRO A 12 4.97 -26.37 4.30
N ARG A 13 5.12 -25.49 5.32
CA ARG A 13 5.22 -24.03 5.11
C ARG A 13 6.46 -23.58 4.34
N PHE A 14 7.52 -24.36 4.37
CA PHE A 14 8.76 -24.09 3.64
C PHE A 14 8.69 -24.49 2.17
N ALA A 15 7.66 -25.21 1.73
CA ALA A 15 7.57 -25.75 0.38
C ALA A 15 6.70 -24.87 -0.55
N GLY A 16 7.12 -24.80 -1.80
CA GLY A 16 6.43 -24.09 -2.88
C GLY A 16 6.90 -22.66 -3.12
N VAL A 17 6.24 -21.97 -4.04
CA VAL A 17 6.49 -20.57 -4.34
C VAL A 17 6.15 -19.70 -3.14
N LYS A 18 7.02 -18.75 -2.80
CA LYS A 18 6.82 -17.81 -1.70
C LYS A 18 5.79 -16.74 -2.11
N THR A 19 4.63 -16.83 -1.52
CA THR A 19 3.54 -15.88 -1.68
C THR A 19 3.06 -15.39 -0.32
N PHE A 20 2.40 -14.23 -0.28
CA PHE A 20 1.87 -13.70 0.97
C PHE A 20 0.89 -14.69 1.60
N MET A 21 1.15 -15.08 2.83
CA MET A 21 0.37 -16.08 3.59
C MET A 21 0.06 -17.35 2.80
N ARG A 22 0.91 -17.72 1.84
CA ARG A 22 0.75 -18.90 0.97
C ARG A 22 -0.52 -18.88 0.10
N MET A 23 -1.00 -17.68 -0.22
CA MET A 23 -2.09 -17.48 -1.17
C MET A 23 -1.68 -17.96 -2.57
N GLU A 24 -2.63 -18.19 -3.43
CA GLU A 24 -2.32 -18.52 -4.81
C GLU A 24 -1.71 -17.30 -5.52
N HIS A 25 -0.60 -17.51 -6.24
CA HIS A 25 -0.04 -16.48 -7.11
C HIS A 25 -0.74 -16.55 -8.45
N VAL A 26 -1.56 -15.54 -8.72
CA VAL A 26 -2.31 -15.43 -9.98
C VAL A 26 -2.40 -13.98 -10.39
N VAL A 27 -1.94 -13.67 -11.59
CA VAL A 27 -2.05 -12.33 -12.20
C VAL A 27 -3.44 -12.24 -12.85
N THR A 28 -4.44 -11.89 -12.04
CA THR A 28 -5.83 -11.76 -12.50
C THR A 28 -6.56 -10.68 -11.70
N THR A 29 -7.59 -10.12 -12.33
CA THR A 29 -8.60 -9.26 -11.68
C THR A 29 -10.01 -9.87 -11.80
N ASP A 30 -10.11 -11.16 -12.11
CA ASP A 30 -11.38 -11.84 -12.26
C ASP A 30 -11.66 -12.75 -11.06
N ASP A 31 -12.88 -12.71 -10.55
CA ASP A 31 -13.36 -13.53 -9.43
C ASP A 31 -12.56 -13.35 -8.13
N ILE A 32 -12.05 -12.14 -7.86
CA ILE A 32 -11.34 -11.79 -6.62
C ILE A 32 -11.94 -10.55 -5.96
N ASP A 33 -11.93 -10.54 -4.64
CA ASP A 33 -12.38 -9.41 -3.80
C ASP A 33 -11.19 -8.54 -3.37
N PHE A 34 -9.99 -9.15 -3.22
CA PHE A 34 -8.77 -8.43 -2.87
C PHE A 34 -7.54 -9.04 -3.55
N ALA A 35 -6.51 -8.22 -3.73
CA ALA A 35 -5.22 -8.64 -4.26
C ALA A 35 -4.09 -8.13 -3.37
N VAL A 36 -3.14 -8.99 -3.00
CA VAL A 36 -1.89 -8.59 -2.39
C VAL A 36 -0.89 -8.26 -3.49
N VAL A 37 -0.37 -7.02 -3.48
CA VAL A 37 0.44 -6.46 -4.56
C VAL A 37 1.74 -5.92 -3.99
N GLY A 38 2.88 -6.30 -4.55
CA GLY A 38 4.17 -5.73 -4.19
C GLY A 38 4.52 -4.52 -5.04
N ILE A 39 5.17 -3.51 -4.42
CA ILE A 39 5.70 -2.33 -5.09
C ILE A 39 7.18 -2.16 -4.69
N PRO A 40 8.09 -2.92 -5.31
CA PRO A 40 9.50 -3.01 -4.92
C PRO A 40 10.31 -1.79 -5.43
N TYR A 41 10.05 -0.62 -4.86
CA TYR A 41 10.70 0.65 -5.23
C TYR A 41 11.22 1.39 -3.99
N ASP A 42 12.46 1.89 -4.00
CA ASP A 42 13.06 2.64 -2.89
C ASP A 42 14.11 3.67 -3.33
N THR A 43 14.06 4.10 -4.59
CA THR A 43 15.01 5.11 -5.11
C THR A 43 14.87 6.46 -4.41
N CYS A 44 13.77 6.70 -3.72
CA CYS A 44 13.48 7.94 -3.00
C CYS A 44 13.86 7.93 -1.52
N ALA A 45 14.50 6.87 -1.03
CA ALA A 45 14.98 6.82 0.33
C ALA A 45 16.17 7.77 0.53
N SER A 46 16.13 8.60 1.59
CA SER A 46 17.16 9.62 1.86
C SER A 46 18.36 9.11 2.64
N PHE A 47 18.27 7.94 3.28
CA PHE A 47 19.33 7.45 4.16
C PHE A 47 19.73 5.98 3.85
N ARG A 48 18.83 5.02 4.10
CA ARG A 48 19.11 3.60 3.85
C ARG A 48 18.16 3.07 2.80
N VAL A 49 18.73 2.49 1.76
CA VAL A 49 17.99 1.74 0.73
C VAL A 49 17.83 0.27 1.16
N GLY A 50 16.93 -0.45 0.50
CA GLY A 50 16.68 -1.87 0.75
C GLY A 50 15.20 -2.19 0.93
N THR A 51 14.34 -1.19 1.10
CA THR A 51 12.89 -1.41 1.23
C THR A 51 12.26 -1.98 -0.05
N ARG A 52 12.94 -1.86 -1.22
CA ARG A 52 12.57 -2.60 -2.45
C ARG A 52 12.53 -4.12 -2.26
N LEU A 53 13.23 -4.65 -1.26
CA LEU A 53 13.20 -6.06 -0.90
C LEU A 53 12.06 -6.39 0.08
N GLY A 54 11.32 -5.37 0.56
CA GLY A 54 10.23 -5.50 1.51
C GLY A 54 9.15 -6.49 1.08
N PRO A 55 8.58 -6.38 -0.13
CA PRO A 55 7.56 -7.31 -0.60
C PRO A 55 8.00 -8.78 -0.56
N ALA A 56 9.22 -9.07 -1.00
CA ALA A 56 9.79 -10.42 -0.96
C ALA A 56 9.99 -10.92 0.48
N ALA A 57 10.53 -10.08 1.36
CA ALA A 57 10.76 -10.42 2.76
C ALA A 57 9.43 -10.65 3.53
N ILE A 58 8.42 -9.82 3.27
CA ILE A 58 7.09 -9.97 3.85
C ILE A 58 6.45 -11.27 3.40
N ARG A 59 6.54 -11.63 2.11
CA ARG A 59 6.04 -12.90 1.59
C ARG A 59 6.70 -14.09 2.28
N ASP A 60 8.02 -14.07 2.41
CA ASP A 60 8.75 -15.15 3.07
C ASP A 60 8.34 -15.30 4.54
N ALA A 61 8.35 -14.21 5.30
CA ALA A 61 7.99 -14.19 6.71
C ALA A 61 6.52 -14.59 6.93
N SER A 62 5.62 -14.19 6.04
CA SER A 62 4.17 -14.44 6.14
C SER A 62 3.79 -15.92 6.08
N ALA A 63 4.66 -16.78 5.56
CA ALA A 63 4.42 -18.22 5.48
C ALA A 63 4.20 -18.85 6.88
N LEU A 64 4.84 -18.31 7.93
CA LEU A 64 4.63 -18.74 9.33
C LEU A 64 3.31 -18.19 9.90
N ALA A 65 2.93 -16.99 9.50
CA ALA A 65 1.69 -16.33 9.94
C ALA A 65 0.44 -16.84 9.20
N ALA A 66 0.60 -17.68 8.18
CA ALA A 66 -0.47 -18.18 7.32
C ALA A 66 -1.53 -18.99 8.11
N LYS A 67 -2.41 -18.26 8.77
CA LYS A 67 -3.61 -18.78 9.45
C LYS A 67 -4.82 -18.14 8.75
N PRO A 68 -5.55 -18.89 7.94
CA PRO A 68 -6.72 -18.36 7.23
C PRO A 68 -7.88 -18.02 8.19
N PHE A 69 -7.79 -18.47 9.44
CA PHE A 69 -8.76 -18.17 10.48
C PHE A 69 -8.18 -17.18 11.51
N ASN A 70 -8.85 -16.05 11.68
CA ASN A 70 -8.54 -15.05 12.70
C ASN A 70 -9.32 -15.38 13.98
N GLY A 71 -8.65 -15.97 14.97
CA GLY A 71 -9.27 -16.39 16.23
C GLY A 71 -9.90 -15.24 17.02
N PRO A 72 -9.21 -14.10 17.25
CA PRO A 72 -9.78 -12.95 17.96
C PRO A 72 -11.07 -12.40 17.35
N LEU A 73 -11.17 -12.41 16.02
CA LEU A 73 -12.36 -11.94 15.31
C LEU A 73 -13.34 -13.06 14.97
N ASN A 74 -12.99 -14.31 15.23
CA ASN A 74 -13.76 -15.51 14.90
C ASN A 74 -14.17 -15.55 13.41
N VAL A 75 -13.26 -15.19 12.50
CA VAL A 75 -13.50 -15.08 11.06
C VAL A 75 -12.49 -15.90 10.27
N GLY A 76 -12.97 -16.72 9.36
CA GLY A 76 -12.19 -17.30 8.27
C GLY A 76 -12.23 -16.37 7.05
N ILE A 77 -11.11 -15.73 6.71
CA ILE A 77 -11.07 -14.72 5.63
C ILE A 77 -11.57 -15.31 4.31
N PHE A 78 -11.10 -16.50 3.96
CA PHE A 78 -11.46 -17.16 2.71
C PHE A 78 -12.83 -17.83 2.71
N ASP A 79 -13.56 -17.76 3.82
CA ASP A 79 -14.98 -18.15 3.86
C ASP A 79 -15.86 -17.04 3.26
N TRP A 80 -15.37 -15.81 3.25
CA TRP A 80 -16.08 -14.62 2.80
C TRP A 80 -15.50 -13.97 1.55
N CYS A 81 -14.16 -13.99 1.40
CA CYS A 81 -13.45 -13.29 0.35
C CYS A 81 -12.61 -14.23 -0.50
N SER A 82 -12.49 -13.95 -1.78
CA SER A 82 -11.56 -14.57 -2.71
C SER A 82 -10.36 -13.63 -2.92
N GLY A 83 -9.14 -14.11 -2.70
CA GLY A 83 -7.96 -13.26 -2.81
C GLY A 83 -6.73 -13.96 -3.34
N VAL A 84 -5.88 -13.21 -4.02
CA VAL A 84 -4.65 -13.69 -4.65
C VAL A 84 -3.43 -12.88 -4.20
N ASP A 85 -2.25 -13.49 -4.27
CA ASP A 85 -1.01 -12.75 -4.38
C ASP A 85 -0.79 -12.44 -5.86
N TYR A 86 -0.99 -11.18 -6.23
CA TYR A 86 -0.88 -10.75 -7.63
C TYR A 86 0.57 -10.72 -8.12
N GLY A 87 1.54 -10.68 -7.20
CA GLY A 87 2.94 -10.44 -7.51
C GLY A 87 3.32 -8.98 -7.35
N ASP A 88 4.32 -8.54 -8.11
CA ASP A 88 4.86 -7.18 -8.01
C ASP A 88 4.50 -6.34 -9.24
N LEU A 89 4.23 -5.06 -9.00
CA LEU A 89 4.10 -4.07 -10.08
C LEU A 89 5.48 -3.68 -10.63
N GLY A 90 5.48 -3.21 -11.87
CA GLY A 90 6.67 -2.70 -12.52
C GLY A 90 7.17 -1.40 -11.89
N SER A 91 8.49 -1.24 -11.88
CA SER A 91 9.17 0.01 -11.54
C SER A 91 10.47 0.13 -12.33
N VAL A 92 10.96 1.36 -12.54
CA VAL A 92 12.22 1.63 -13.22
C VAL A 92 13.20 2.19 -12.19
N PRO A 93 14.20 1.40 -11.76
CA PRO A 93 15.16 1.83 -10.75
C PRO A 93 15.88 3.12 -11.18
N GLY A 94 15.85 4.15 -10.33
CA GLY A 94 16.46 5.44 -10.59
C GLY A 94 15.55 6.47 -11.30
N TYR A 95 14.39 6.07 -11.82
CA TYR A 95 13.47 6.92 -12.59
C TYR A 95 12.11 6.95 -11.90
N ILE A 96 11.88 8.04 -11.14
CA ILE A 96 10.71 8.11 -10.27
C ILE A 96 9.42 8.36 -11.03
N GLU A 97 9.43 9.27 -12.01
CA GLU A 97 8.25 9.62 -12.79
C GLU A 97 7.74 8.40 -13.58
N GLU A 98 8.65 7.70 -14.26
CA GLU A 98 8.31 6.47 -15.00
C GLU A 98 7.79 5.37 -14.06
N SER A 99 8.40 5.23 -12.87
CA SER A 99 7.93 4.28 -11.86
C SER A 99 6.53 4.64 -11.35
N PHE A 100 6.26 5.94 -11.14
CA PHE A 100 4.94 6.40 -10.71
C PHE A 100 3.86 6.12 -11.77
N GLU A 101 4.19 6.30 -13.06
CA GLU A 101 3.28 5.94 -14.15
C GLU A 101 2.96 4.45 -14.14
N LEU A 102 3.98 3.59 -14.10
CA LEU A 102 3.81 2.14 -14.06
C LEU A 102 3.00 1.66 -12.85
N ILE A 103 3.28 2.22 -11.66
CA ILE A 103 2.53 1.88 -10.44
C ILE A 103 1.08 2.34 -10.57
N THR A 104 0.84 3.57 -11.04
CA THR A 104 -0.51 4.10 -11.23
C THR A 104 -1.31 3.24 -12.20
N GLU A 105 -0.74 2.91 -13.35
CA GLU A 105 -1.37 2.05 -14.36
C GLU A 105 -1.63 0.64 -13.85
N GLY A 106 -0.67 0.07 -13.12
CA GLY A 106 -0.80 -1.27 -12.54
C GLY A 106 -1.85 -1.37 -11.43
N MET A 107 -2.11 -0.26 -10.71
CA MET A 107 -3.12 -0.21 -9.65
C MET A 107 -4.54 0.04 -10.19
N LEU A 108 -4.69 0.73 -11.32
CA LEU A 108 -5.99 1.09 -11.88
C LEU A 108 -6.97 -0.06 -12.03
N PRO A 109 -6.60 -1.24 -12.60
CA PRO A 109 -7.54 -2.33 -12.80
C PRO A 109 -8.21 -2.85 -11.53
N PHE A 110 -7.54 -2.74 -10.37
CA PHE A 110 -8.13 -3.13 -9.09
C PHE A 110 -9.26 -2.18 -8.70
N PHE A 111 -9.01 -0.88 -8.76
CA PHE A 111 -10.03 0.11 -8.41
C PHE A 111 -11.20 0.11 -9.40
N GLU A 112 -10.92 -0.01 -10.70
CA GLU A 112 -11.96 -0.07 -11.75
C GLU A 112 -12.93 -1.26 -11.56
N LYS A 113 -12.44 -2.37 -11.01
CA LYS A 113 -13.25 -3.56 -10.72
C LYS A 113 -13.75 -3.64 -9.28
N GLY A 114 -13.50 -2.63 -8.46
CA GLY A 114 -13.90 -2.63 -7.05
C GLY A 114 -13.15 -3.64 -6.18
N ILE A 115 -11.96 -4.08 -6.62
CA ILE A 115 -11.09 -4.98 -5.89
C ILE A 115 -10.28 -4.17 -4.88
N VAL A 116 -10.13 -4.69 -3.66
CA VAL A 116 -9.31 -4.05 -2.63
C VAL A 116 -7.83 -4.43 -2.80
N PRO A 117 -6.94 -3.51 -3.22
CA PRO A 117 -5.51 -3.79 -3.23
C PRO A 117 -4.94 -3.69 -1.82
N VAL A 118 -4.11 -4.66 -1.45
CA VAL A 118 -3.30 -4.68 -0.24
C VAL A 118 -1.85 -4.55 -0.66
N ALA A 119 -1.37 -3.31 -0.74
CA ALA A 119 -0.04 -3.02 -1.24
C ALA A 119 1.05 -3.29 -0.19
N MET A 120 2.15 -3.87 -0.61
CA MET A 120 3.39 -4.03 0.16
C MET A 120 4.46 -3.17 -0.51
N GLY A 121 4.77 -2.03 0.07
CA GLY A 121 5.77 -1.12 -0.48
C GLY A 121 7.20 -1.54 -0.15
N GLY A 122 7.98 -0.87 -0.68
CA GLY A 122 9.00 0.02 -0.97
C GLY A 122 9.10 1.19 0.01
N ASP A 123 9.67 2.27 -0.46
CA ASP A 123 9.66 3.53 0.29
C ASP A 123 8.29 4.22 0.19
N HIS A 124 8.07 5.25 1.02
CA HIS A 124 6.75 5.87 1.14
C HIS A 124 6.32 6.71 -0.08
N SER A 125 7.21 6.96 -1.02
CA SER A 125 6.86 7.69 -2.26
C SER A 125 5.84 6.93 -3.11
N VAL A 126 5.79 5.60 -2.99
CA VAL A 126 4.85 4.74 -3.75
C VAL A 126 3.38 5.01 -3.42
N THR A 127 3.09 5.62 -2.28
CA THR A 127 1.71 5.99 -1.90
C THR A 127 1.10 7.06 -2.83
N LEU A 128 1.91 7.93 -3.41
CA LEU A 128 1.38 8.96 -4.33
C LEU A 128 0.76 8.35 -5.60
N PRO A 129 1.45 7.48 -6.35
CA PRO A 129 0.85 6.82 -7.51
C PRO A 129 -0.35 5.91 -7.16
N GLU A 130 -0.35 5.27 -5.97
CA GLU A 130 -1.52 4.53 -5.49
C GLU A 130 -2.73 5.44 -5.29
N LEU A 131 -2.55 6.60 -4.66
CA LEU A 131 -3.61 7.60 -4.48
C LEU A 131 -4.08 8.17 -5.82
N ARG A 132 -3.17 8.38 -6.79
CA ARG A 132 -3.54 8.81 -8.15
C ARG A 132 -4.46 7.81 -8.82
N ALA A 133 -4.11 6.51 -8.77
CA ALA A 133 -4.94 5.44 -9.31
C ALA A 133 -6.30 5.37 -8.62
N CYS A 134 -6.31 5.40 -7.29
CA CYS A 134 -7.54 5.35 -6.49
C CYS A 134 -8.47 6.54 -6.80
N ALA A 135 -7.93 7.75 -6.76
CA ALA A 135 -8.70 8.96 -6.98
C ALA A 135 -9.19 9.12 -8.43
N LYS A 136 -8.47 8.57 -9.40
CA LYS A 136 -8.90 8.57 -10.81
C LYS A 136 -10.20 7.82 -11.01
N VAL A 137 -10.46 6.76 -10.23
CA VAL A 137 -11.66 5.94 -10.33
C VAL A 137 -12.75 6.41 -9.35
N ASN A 138 -12.37 6.70 -8.10
CA ASN A 138 -13.32 6.95 -7.01
C ASN A 138 -13.54 8.46 -6.72
N GLY A 139 -12.79 9.34 -7.39
CA GLY A 139 -12.68 10.73 -6.97
C GLY A 139 -11.80 10.89 -5.74
N PRO A 140 -11.68 12.12 -5.19
CA PRO A 140 -10.88 12.38 -3.99
C PRO A 140 -11.34 11.54 -2.79
N VAL A 141 -10.40 10.96 -2.05
CA VAL A 141 -10.67 10.02 -0.96
C VAL A 141 -10.31 10.59 0.41
N ALA A 142 -10.95 10.07 1.46
CA ALA A 142 -10.50 10.27 2.83
C ALA A 142 -9.33 9.31 3.12
N LEU A 143 -8.26 9.81 3.74
CA LEU A 143 -7.06 9.04 4.04
C LEU A 143 -6.87 8.91 5.54
N ILE A 144 -6.68 7.67 6.02
CA ILE A 144 -6.19 7.38 7.37
C ILE A 144 -4.74 6.94 7.25
N HIS A 145 -3.83 7.66 7.94
CA HIS A 145 -2.38 7.44 7.87
C HIS A 145 -1.81 7.15 9.25
N PHE A 146 -1.18 6.00 9.41
CA PHE A 146 -0.46 5.60 10.63
C PHE A 146 1.03 5.64 10.37
N ASP A 147 1.71 6.67 10.84
CA ASP A 147 3.14 6.89 10.62
C ASP A 147 3.72 7.79 11.72
N ALA A 148 5.03 7.69 11.93
CA ALA A 148 5.79 8.60 12.79
C ALA A 148 5.99 9.99 12.16
N HIS A 149 5.82 10.13 10.84
CA HIS A 149 6.06 11.34 10.07
C HIS A 149 4.80 11.80 9.34
N TYR A 150 4.74 13.08 8.98
CA TYR A 150 3.61 13.62 8.21
C TYR A 150 3.74 13.41 6.70
N ASP A 151 4.96 13.33 6.18
CA ASP A 151 5.31 13.19 4.77
C ASP A 151 4.60 14.21 3.86
N THR A 152 4.61 15.47 4.36
CA THR A 152 3.99 16.64 3.71
C THR A 152 5.03 17.68 3.29
N ILE A 153 6.28 17.29 3.16
CA ILE A 153 7.36 18.16 2.66
C ILE A 153 7.11 18.43 1.18
N HIS A 154 7.25 19.69 0.75
CA HIS A 154 6.95 20.04 -0.65
C HIS A 154 8.03 19.61 -1.64
N GLU A 155 9.29 19.59 -1.19
CA GLU A 155 10.45 19.10 -1.94
C GLU A 155 11.55 18.64 -1.00
N TYR A 156 12.46 17.80 -1.48
CA TYR A 156 13.60 17.34 -0.72
C TYR A 156 14.81 17.24 -1.64
N PHE A 157 15.96 17.81 -1.21
CA PHE A 157 17.16 17.95 -2.06
C PHE A 157 16.89 18.64 -3.41
N GLY A 158 15.97 19.62 -3.46
CA GLY A 158 15.59 20.32 -4.67
C GLY A 158 14.82 19.47 -5.69
N LYS A 159 14.23 18.35 -5.22
CA LYS A 159 13.40 17.46 -6.04
C LYS A 159 12.00 17.34 -5.46
N PRO A 160 10.95 17.35 -6.33
CA PRO A 160 9.57 17.36 -5.86
C PRO A 160 9.14 16.01 -5.28
N TYR A 161 9.65 14.91 -5.79
CA TYR A 161 9.24 13.57 -5.38
C TYR A 161 10.28 12.88 -4.53
N ASN A 162 9.85 12.43 -3.35
CA ASN A 162 10.67 11.75 -2.35
C ASN A 162 9.75 11.00 -1.37
N HIS A 163 10.31 10.12 -0.53
CA HIS A 163 9.53 9.40 0.49
C HIS A 163 8.80 10.32 1.48
N GLY A 164 9.29 11.55 1.73
CA GLY A 164 8.67 12.53 2.64
C GLY A 164 7.68 13.49 1.96
N THR A 165 7.37 13.34 0.67
CA THR A 165 6.55 14.31 -0.08
C THR A 165 5.18 13.81 -0.56
N PRO A 166 4.78 12.54 -0.40
CA PRO A 166 3.61 11.98 -1.08
C PRO A 166 2.32 12.72 -0.73
N PHE A 167 2.14 13.10 0.53
CA PHE A 167 0.87 13.73 0.95
C PHE A 167 0.81 15.22 0.65
N TYR A 168 1.95 15.91 0.48
CA TYR A 168 1.95 17.25 -0.08
C TYR A 168 1.41 17.24 -1.50
N HIS A 169 1.93 16.34 -2.34
CA HIS A 169 1.49 16.22 -3.73
C HIS A 169 0.06 15.70 -3.83
N ALA A 170 -0.33 14.72 -3.00
CA ALA A 170 -1.70 14.23 -2.96
C ALA A 170 -2.72 15.34 -2.64
N ALA A 171 -2.39 16.22 -1.69
CA ALA A 171 -3.23 17.38 -1.38
C ALA A 171 -3.24 18.42 -2.51
N LYS A 172 -2.07 18.71 -3.10
CA LYS A 172 -1.94 19.67 -4.20
C LYS A 172 -2.67 19.22 -5.47
N GLU A 173 -2.66 17.92 -5.74
CA GLU A 173 -3.35 17.30 -6.87
C GLU A 173 -4.85 17.08 -6.61
N GLY A 174 -5.33 17.36 -5.39
CA GLY A 174 -6.74 17.16 -5.01
C GLY A 174 -7.16 15.71 -4.91
N LEU A 175 -6.21 14.80 -4.63
CA LEU A 175 -6.49 13.35 -4.53
C LEU A 175 -7.14 12.97 -3.20
N VAL A 176 -7.01 13.82 -2.18
CA VAL A 176 -7.52 13.55 -0.84
C VAL A 176 -8.44 14.68 -0.37
N LEU A 177 -9.60 14.32 0.21
CA LEU A 177 -10.54 15.25 0.83
C LEU A 177 -10.07 15.70 2.21
N SER A 178 -9.54 14.75 2.99
CA SER A 178 -9.04 14.94 4.34
C SER A 178 -8.04 13.87 4.70
N LYS A 179 -7.11 14.20 5.61
CA LYS A 179 -6.14 13.24 6.17
C LYS A 179 -6.30 13.21 7.69
N ALA A 180 -6.53 12.02 8.24
CA ALA A 180 -6.38 11.75 9.66
C ALA A 180 -5.09 10.94 9.87
N GLN A 181 -4.23 11.38 10.79
CA GLN A 181 -2.98 10.70 11.13
C GLN A 181 -3.01 10.22 12.57
N GLY A 182 -2.68 8.94 12.77
CA GLY A 182 -2.50 8.30 14.08
C GLY A 182 -1.03 7.93 14.34
N ALA A 183 -0.71 7.67 15.62
CA ALA A 183 0.58 7.11 16.08
C ALA A 183 1.85 7.92 15.73
N GLN A 184 1.82 9.24 15.98
CA GLN A 184 3.02 10.07 15.85
C GLN A 184 3.95 9.90 17.07
N TRP A 185 5.19 9.47 16.84
CA TRP A 185 6.26 9.47 17.83
C TRP A 185 7.20 10.66 17.55
N GLY A 186 7.11 11.69 18.40
CA GLY A 186 8.00 12.85 18.36
C GLY A 186 7.38 14.11 17.78
N LEU A 187 7.71 15.23 18.43
CA LEU A 187 7.32 16.58 18.01
C LEU A 187 8.20 17.04 16.84
N GLN A 188 7.71 16.89 15.62
CA GLN A 188 8.23 17.70 14.52
C GLN A 188 7.37 18.96 14.41
N HIS A 189 7.95 20.08 14.80
CA HIS A 189 7.37 21.40 14.59
C HIS A 189 7.32 21.69 13.09
N LEU A 190 6.13 21.62 12.52
CA LEU A 190 5.85 22.21 11.21
C LEU A 190 5.73 23.71 11.39
N GLN A 191 6.81 24.46 11.17
CA GLN A 191 6.68 25.87 10.85
C GLN A 191 6.16 26.01 9.42
N GLY A 192 4.87 26.30 9.35
CA GLY A 192 4.18 26.99 8.29
C GLY A 192 4.24 26.39 6.88
N GLN A 193 3.22 25.64 6.49
CA GLN A 193 2.64 25.68 5.14
C GLN A 193 1.46 24.73 4.87
N CYS A 194 0.98 23.99 5.84
CA CYS A 194 -0.36 23.40 5.74
C CYS A 194 -1.06 23.59 7.09
N ARG A 195 -2.12 24.38 7.14
CA ARG A 195 -3.01 24.39 8.30
C ARG A 195 -3.65 23.01 8.41
N PRO A 196 -3.52 22.30 9.56
CA PRO A 196 -4.31 21.10 9.76
C PRO A 196 -5.79 21.52 9.72
N LEU A 197 -6.58 20.89 8.86
CA LEU A 197 -8.02 20.95 8.95
C LEU A 197 -8.40 20.21 10.23
N LEU A 198 -8.58 20.95 11.31
CA LEU A 198 -9.19 20.44 12.54
C LEU A 198 -10.64 20.04 12.19
N MET A 199 -10.90 18.74 12.14
CA MET A 199 -12.25 18.25 12.16
C MET A 199 -12.91 18.69 13.46
N ARG A 200 -13.85 19.62 13.40
CA ARG A 200 -14.87 19.77 14.45
C ARG A 200 -15.75 18.54 14.37
N ALA A 201 -15.71 17.70 15.39
CA ALA A 201 -16.76 16.73 15.60
C ALA A 201 -18.08 17.50 15.68
N ALA A 202 -18.97 17.30 14.70
CA ALA A 202 -20.33 17.72 14.83
C ALA A 202 -20.99 16.80 15.86
N SER A 203 -21.29 17.33 17.03
CA SER A 203 -22.18 16.69 18.00
C SER A 203 -23.59 16.69 17.43
N CYS A 204 -24.14 15.50 17.21
CA CYS A 204 -25.58 15.31 17.22
C CYS A 204 -26.08 15.19 18.66
#